data_0dee524d4e03f9844693b490546c72f0
#
_entry.id   0dee524d4e03f9844693b490546c72f0
#
_cell.length_a   1.000
_cell.length_b   1.000
_cell.length_c   1.000
_cell.angle_alpha   90.00
_cell.angle_beta   90.00
_cell.angle_gamma   90.00
#
_symmetry.space_group_name_H-M   'P 1'
#
loop_
_entity.id
_entity.type
_entity.pdbx_description
1 polymer ?
#
loop_
_entity_poly.entity_id
_entity_poly.type
_entity_poly.pdbx_seq_one_letter_code
_entity_poly.pdbx_strand_id
1 'polypeptide(L)'
;MTLTGFLAYSAALGIAAAIPGPGLTALIARALGSGFRSALAMSFGLMLGDLTYLTAVVLGLALVAQTFGMAFLVIKWLGVAYLAFLGWRFWTSGITPETVEAKKGRGGLVSSFIAGLAVTLGNPKTMIFYLAITPTIVDLKTITLADYGILVALTLFVLLVVLVPYLALAAKARGLLK
;
A
#
# COMPACT_ATOMS: atom_id res chain seq x y z
N MET A 1 5.23 7.99 -20.38
CA MET A 1 5.79 8.73 -19.20
C MET A 1 7.26 9.11 -19.44
N THR A 2 7.79 10.12 -18.73
CA THR A 2 9.21 10.48 -18.75
C THR A 2 10.00 9.71 -17.71
N LEU A 3 11.32 9.59 -17.88
CA LEU A 3 12.20 8.98 -16.88
C LEU A 3 12.08 9.69 -15.51
N THR A 4 12.00 11.02 -15.52
CA THR A 4 11.80 11.83 -14.31
C THR A 4 10.50 11.46 -13.59
N GLY A 5 9.42 11.20 -14.32
CA GLY A 5 8.13 10.76 -13.74
C GLY A 5 8.25 9.39 -13.05
N PHE A 6 8.93 8.43 -13.67
CA PHE A 6 9.17 7.12 -13.05
C PHE A 6 10.05 7.22 -11.80
N LEU A 7 11.09 8.05 -11.82
CA LEU A 7 11.95 8.28 -10.66
C LEU A 7 11.19 8.98 -9.53
N ALA A 8 10.40 10.02 -9.85
CA ALA A 8 9.57 10.73 -8.87
C ALA A 8 8.54 9.80 -8.21
N TYR A 9 7.87 8.96 -9.00
CA TYR A 9 6.93 7.95 -8.50
C TYR A 9 7.64 6.96 -7.56
N SER A 10 8.79 6.42 -7.98
CA SER A 10 9.54 5.43 -7.19
C SER A 10 10.05 6.03 -5.88
N ALA A 11 10.55 7.27 -5.92
CA ALA A 11 10.99 7.98 -4.71
C ALA A 11 9.83 8.26 -3.75
N ALA A 12 8.70 8.76 -4.26
CA ALA A 12 7.50 9.03 -3.47
C ALA A 12 6.95 7.74 -2.82
N LEU A 13 6.86 6.65 -3.60
CA LEU A 13 6.43 5.34 -3.09
C LEU A 13 7.41 4.82 -2.03
N GLY A 14 8.72 4.91 -2.28
CA GLY A 14 9.75 4.45 -1.35
C GLY A 14 9.68 5.19 -0.02
N ILE A 15 9.56 6.52 -0.06
CA ILE A 15 9.37 7.34 1.15
C ILE A 15 8.07 6.95 1.86
N ALA A 16 6.97 6.87 1.11
CA ALA A 16 5.68 6.47 1.67
C ALA A 16 5.75 5.08 2.32
N ALA A 17 6.36 4.09 1.68
CA ALA A 17 6.48 2.74 2.20
C ALA A 17 7.41 2.65 3.43
N ALA A 18 8.50 3.42 3.45
CA ALA A 18 9.47 3.42 4.54
C ALA A 18 8.93 4.06 5.84
N ILE A 19 8.03 5.03 5.73
CA ILE A 19 7.37 5.62 6.91
C ILE A 19 6.49 4.55 7.58
N PRO A 20 6.70 4.22 8.88
CA PRO A 20 5.89 3.23 9.57
C PRO A 20 4.39 3.58 9.53
N GLY A 21 3.58 2.60 9.18
CA GLY A 21 2.12 2.69 9.13
C GLY A 21 1.48 1.32 9.35
N PRO A 22 0.14 1.20 9.26
CA PRO A 22 -0.57 -0.04 9.58
C PRO A 22 -0.02 -1.28 8.87
N GLY A 23 0.34 -1.18 7.59
CA GLY A 23 0.88 -2.30 6.81
C GLY A 23 2.24 -2.77 7.32
N LEU A 24 3.19 -1.83 7.53
CA LEU A 24 4.52 -2.16 8.01
C LEU A 24 4.49 -2.66 9.46
N THR A 25 3.68 -2.05 10.32
CA THR A 25 3.50 -2.49 11.70
C THR A 25 2.93 -3.91 11.78
N ALA A 26 1.91 -4.21 10.98
CA ALA A 26 1.34 -5.55 10.90
C ALA A 26 2.34 -6.58 10.34
N LEU A 27 3.18 -6.20 9.37
CA LEU A 27 4.23 -7.04 8.82
C LEU A 27 5.29 -7.39 9.88
N ILE A 28 5.77 -6.39 10.63
CA ILE A 28 6.74 -6.58 11.73
C ILE A 28 6.13 -7.49 12.80
N ALA A 29 4.90 -7.23 13.23
CA ALA A 29 4.19 -8.07 14.22
C ALA A 29 4.05 -9.52 13.73
N ARG A 30 3.74 -9.73 12.43
CA ARG A 30 3.67 -11.06 11.83
C ARG A 30 5.02 -11.75 11.81
N ALA A 31 6.10 -11.03 11.49
CA ALA A 31 7.46 -11.56 11.49
C ALA A 31 7.91 -12.00 12.89
N LEU A 32 7.65 -11.18 13.89
CA LEU A 32 7.93 -11.49 15.30
C LEU A 32 7.09 -12.66 15.82
N GLY A 33 5.79 -12.68 15.54
CA GLY A 33 4.87 -13.70 16.04
C GLY A 33 4.95 -15.04 15.30
N SER A 34 4.97 -15.02 13.97
CA SER A 34 4.83 -16.22 13.12
C SER A 34 6.08 -16.54 12.27
N GLY A 35 7.08 -15.67 12.29
CA GLY A 35 8.36 -15.85 11.60
C GLY A 35 8.37 -15.42 10.14
N PHE A 36 9.56 -15.55 9.53
CA PHE A 36 9.88 -15.02 8.20
C PHE A 36 8.90 -15.46 7.10
N ARG A 37 8.60 -16.76 7.01
CA ARG A 37 7.75 -17.32 5.93
C ARG A 37 6.33 -16.74 5.94
N SER A 38 5.72 -16.61 7.12
CA SER A 38 4.38 -16.05 7.27
C SER A 38 4.37 -14.54 6.97
N ALA A 39 5.40 -13.83 7.39
CA ALA A 39 5.54 -12.40 7.09
C ALA A 39 5.84 -12.17 5.60
N LEU A 40 6.62 -13.04 4.96
CA LEU A 40 6.85 -12.97 3.51
C LEU A 40 5.54 -13.19 2.72
N ALA A 41 4.72 -14.16 3.11
CA ALA A 41 3.40 -14.35 2.50
C ALA A 41 2.50 -13.12 2.71
N MET A 42 2.56 -12.50 3.89
CA MET A 42 1.84 -11.25 4.17
C MET A 42 2.35 -10.08 3.32
N SER A 43 3.66 -9.96 3.09
CA SER A 43 4.21 -8.90 2.23
C SER A 43 3.71 -9.00 0.79
N PHE A 44 3.57 -10.22 0.24
CA PHE A 44 2.96 -10.40 -1.07
C PHE A 44 1.48 -9.98 -1.09
N GLY A 45 0.75 -10.20 -0.01
CA GLY A 45 -0.63 -9.69 0.13
C GLY A 45 -0.68 -8.16 0.17
N LEU A 46 0.22 -7.52 0.94
CA LEU A 46 0.38 -6.06 0.94
C LEU A 46 0.65 -5.54 -0.48
N MET A 47 1.62 -6.12 -1.18
CA MET A 47 2.00 -5.72 -2.55
C MET A 47 0.84 -5.88 -3.54
N LEU A 48 0.06 -6.96 -3.46
CA LEU A 48 -1.12 -7.12 -4.30
C LEU A 48 -2.17 -6.03 -4.02
N GLY A 49 -2.35 -5.62 -2.77
CA GLY A 49 -3.20 -4.49 -2.40
C GLY A 49 -2.75 -3.18 -3.03
N ASP A 50 -1.44 -2.91 -3.00
CA ASP A 50 -0.83 -1.75 -3.67
C ASP A 50 -1.07 -1.79 -5.19
N LEU A 51 -0.85 -2.94 -5.83
CA LEU A 51 -1.13 -3.12 -7.26
C LEU A 51 -2.62 -2.95 -7.59
N THR A 52 -3.51 -3.37 -6.71
CA THR A 52 -4.96 -3.16 -6.88
C THR A 52 -5.28 -1.67 -6.93
N TYR A 53 -4.72 -0.87 -6.02
CA TYR A 53 -4.89 0.58 -6.04
C TYR A 53 -4.24 1.23 -7.27
N LEU A 54 -3.01 0.84 -7.63
CA LEU A 54 -2.34 1.33 -8.83
C LEU A 54 -3.19 1.07 -10.09
N THR A 55 -3.70 -0.15 -10.23
CA THR A 55 -4.55 -0.55 -11.35
C THR A 55 -5.85 0.24 -11.36
N ALA A 56 -6.50 0.37 -10.22
CA ALA A 56 -7.74 1.15 -10.09
C ALA A 56 -7.53 2.62 -10.48
N VAL A 57 -6.40 3.22 -10.08
CA VAL A 57 -6.08 4.61 -10.43
C VAL A 57 -5.77 4.76 -11.91
N VAL A 58 -4.92 3.89 -12.45
CA VAL A 58 -4.51 3.97 -13.86
C VAL A 58 -5.69 3.68 -14.80
N LEU A 59 -6.46 2.63 -14.55
CA LEU A 59 -7.59 2.25 -15.41
C LEU A 59 -8.85 3.04 -15.09
N GLY A 60 -9.15 3.25 -13.82
CA GLY A 60 -10.39 3.90 -13.38
C GLY A 60 -10.35 5.41 -13.60
N LEU A 61 -9.31 6.08 -13.13
CA LEU A 61 -9.21 7.52 -13.28
C LEU A 61 -8.91 7.96 -14.72
N ALA A 62 -8.14 7.18 -15.48
CA ALA A 62 -7.88 7.49 -16.88
C ALA A 62 -9.16 7.47 -17.72
N LEU A 63 -10.02 6.46 -17.53
CA LEU A 63 -11.32 6.35 -18.19
C LEU A 63 -12.27 7.48 -17.79
N VAL A 64 -12.36 7.78 -16.50
CA VAL A 64 -13.24 8.84 -15.98
C VAL A 64 -12.76 10.23 -16.41
N ALA A 65 -11.45 10.48 -16.42
CA ALA A 65 -10.89 11.76 -16.86
C ALA A 65 -11.10 12.03 -18.35
N GLN A 66 -11.07 10.98 -19.19
CA GLN A 66 -11.30 11.12 -20.62
C GLN A 66 -12.77 11.29 -20.99
N THR A 67 -13.69 10.67 -20.24
CA THR A 67 -15.11 10.59 -20.60
C THR A 67 -15.98 11.58 -19.82
N PHE A 68 -15.62 11.90 -18.59
CA PHE A 68 -16.47 12.67 -17.66
C PHE A 68 -15.66 13.66 -16.80
N GLY A 69 -15.12 14.72 -17.40
CA GLY A 69 -14.28 15.69 -16.66
C GLY A 69 -14.92 16.24 -15.37
N MET A 70 -16.25 16.48 -15.38
CA MET A 70 -16.98 16.94 -14.18
C MET A 70 -17.15 15.80 -13.15
N ALA A 71 -17.43 14.58 -13.58
CA ALA A 71 -17.56 13.42 -12.69
C ALA A 71 -16.21 13.09 -12.02
N PHE A 72 -15.10 13.28 -12.72
CA PHE A 72 -13.76 13.16 -12.12
C PHE A 72 -13.55 14.14 -10.97
N LEU A 73 -13.99 15.39 -11.14
CA LEU A 73 -13.90 16.43 -10.10
C LEU A 73 -14.71 16.04 -8.87
N VAL A 74 -15.91 15.52 -9.07
CA VAL A 74 -16.80 15.07 -7.98
C VAL A 74 -16.17 13.87 -7.25
N ILE A 75 -15.70 12.85 -7.97
CA ILE A 75 -15.04 11.67 -7.39
C ILE A 75 -13.78 12.07 -6.61
N LYS A 76 -12.98 12.99 -7.16
CA LYS A 76 -11.79 13.54 -6.50
C LYS A 76 -12.16 14.18 -5.16
N TRP A 77 -13.16 15.04 -5.13
CA TRP A 77 -13.55 15.73 -3.91
C TRP A 77 -14.25 14.82 -2.90
N LEU A 78 -15.02 13.83 -3.34
CA LEU A 78 -15.56 12.78 -2.48
C LEU A 78 -14.44 11.93 -1.86
N GLY A 79 -13.41 11.61 -2.64
CA GLY A 79 -12.20 10.94 -2.13
C GLY A 79 -11.49 11.76 -1.06
N VAL A 80 -11.27 13.05 -1.31
CA VAL A 80 -10.68 13.99 -0.32
C VAL A 80 -11.53 14.08 0.95
N ALA A 81 -12.84 14.22 0.82
CA ALA A 81 -13.77 14.27 1.97
C ALA A 81 -13.75 12.97 2.77
N TYR A 82 -13.74 11.82 2.08
CA TYR A 82 -13.62 10.50 2.72
C TYR A 82 -12.29 10.32 3.46
N LEU A 83 -11.18 10.77 2.86
CA LEU A 83 -9.87 10.74 3.51
C LEU A 83 -9.79 11.66 4.73
N ALA A 84 -10.40 12.85 4.65
CA ALA A 84 -10.51 13.76 5.77
C ALA A 84 -11.36 13.15 6.91
N PHE A 85 -12.47 12.48 6.56
CA PHE A 85 -13.30 11.74 7.50
C PHE A 85 -12.52 10.59 8.17
N LEU A 86 -11.76 9.81 7.40
CA LEU A 86 -10.90 8.75 7.95
C LEU A 86 -9.82 9.32 8.87
N GLY A 87 -9.14 10.40 8.44
CA GLY A 87 -8.16 11.09 9.27
C GLY A 87 -8.74 11.56 10.60
N TRP A 88 -9.93 12.19 10.55
CA TRP A 88 -10.66 12.59 11.74
C TRP A 88 -11.00 11.38 12.64
N ARG A 89 -11.52 10.31 12.05
CA ARG A 89 -11.86 9.08 12.78
C ARG A 89 -10.66 8.45 13.46
N PHE A 90 -9.50 8.40 12.79
CA PHE A 90 -8.26 7.91 13.40
C PHE A 90 -7.75 8.83 14.51
N TRP A 91 -7.89 10.15 14.33
CA TRP A 91 -7.53 11.13 15.35
C TRP A 91 -8.38 10.97 16.62
N THR A 92 -9.69 10.76 16.46
CA THR A 92 -10.64 10.69 17.58
C THR A 92 -10.73 9.30 18.23
N SER A 93 -10.51 8.21 17.47
CA SER A 93 -10.65 6.84 18.00
C SER A 93 -9.41 6.33 18.72
N GLY A 94 -8.28 7.05 18.66
CA GLY A 94 -6.99 6.54 19.13
C GLY A 94 -6.54 5.29 18.36
N ILE A 95 -5.25 5.11 18.17
CA ILE A 95 -4.72 3.84 17.66
C ILE A 95 -4.72 2.88 18.87
N THR A 96 -5.79 2.14 19.08
CA THR A 96 -5.76 1.04 20.03
C THR A 96 -4.99 -0.13 19.41
N PRO A 97 -3.93 -0.61 20.06
CA PRO A 97 -3.15 -1.77 19.59
C PRO A 97 -3.99 -3.05 19.44
N GLU A 98 -5.19 -3.08 20.00
CA GLU A 98 -6.10 -4.22 20.01
C GLU A 98 -6.63 -4.66 18.64
N THR A 99 -6.63 -3.79 17.66
CA THR A 99 -7.00 -4.17 16.28
C THR A 99 -5.91 -4.97 15.55
N VAL A 100 -4.72 -5.09 16.13
CA VAL A 100 -3.59 -5.87 15.59
C VAL A 100 -3.38 -7.17 16.40
N GLU A 101 -4.30 -7.56 17.28
CA GLU A 101 -4.28 -8.93 17.76
C GLU A 101 -4.45 -9.87 16.56
N ALA A 102 -3.29 -10.17 15.95
CA ALA A 102 -3.17 -11.39 15.20
C ALA A 102 -3.65 -12.48 16.15
N LYS A 103 -4.92 -12.90 15.97
CA LYS A 103 -5.39 -14.13 16.60
C LYS A 103 -4.21 -15.08 16.56
N LYS A 104 -3.74 -15.55 17.71
CA LYS A 104 -2.75 -16.63 17.87
C LYS A 104 -3.32 -17.89 17.22
N GLY A 105 -3.68 -17.77 15.94
CA GLY A 105 -4.24 -18.83 15.13
C GLY A 105 -3.13 -19.32 14.23
N ARG A 106 -2.99 -20.61 14.14
CA ARG A 106 -2.28 -21.41 13.15
C ARG A 106 -2.69 -21.04 11.70
N GLY A 107 -2.70 -19.76 11.36
CA GLY A 107 -3.01 -19.27 10.01
C GLY A 107 -1.85 -19.63 9.09
N GLY A 108 -2.10 -20.51 8.13
CA GLY A 108 -1.15 -20.86 7.09
C GLY A 108 -0.72 -19.64 6.26
N LEU A 109 0.16 -19.85 5.29
CA LEU A 109 0.68 -18.80 4.40
C LEU A 109 -0.45 -18.03 3.69
N VAL A 110 -1.52 -18.73 3.30
CA VAL A 110 -2.73 -18.13 2.66
C VAL A 110 -3.41 -17.12 3.60
N SER A 111 -3.59 -17.47 4.87
CA SER A 111 -4.18 -16.54 5.85
C SER A 111 -3.31 -15.29 6.05
N SER A 112 -1.98 -15.45 6.04
CA SER A 112 -1.05 -14.32 6.11
C SER A 112 -1.13 -13.42 4.88
N PHE A 113 -1.21 -14.01 3.69
CA PHE A 113 -1.39 -13.29 2.43
C PHE A 113 -2.70 -12.48 2.42
N ILE A 114 -3.83 -13.14 2.76
CA ILE A 114 -5.14 -12.47 2.82
C ILE A 114 -5.13 -11.34 3.86
N ALA A 115 -4.50 -11.55 5.02
CA ALA A 115 -4.36 -10.50 6.02
C ALA A 115 -3.57 -9.29 5.49
N GLY A 116 -2.47 -9.53 4.75
CA GLY A 116 -1.71 -8.46 4.10
C GLY A 116 -2.55 -7.68 3.09
N LEU A 117 -3.27 -8.38 2.22
CA LEU A 117 -4.17 -7.77 1.24
C LEU A 117 -5.24 -6.90 1.93
N ALA A 118 -5.92 -7.46 2.94
CA ALA A 118 -6.95 -6.73 3.68
C ALA A 118 -6.40 -5.49 4.40
N VAL A 119 -5.20 -5.60 4.99
CA VAL A 119 -4.53 -4.47 5.66
C VAL A 119 -4.23 -3.35 4.66
N THR A 120 -3.70 -3.66 3.47
CA THR A 120 -3.42 -2.63 2.45
C THR A 120 -4.70 -2.01 1.92
N LEU A 121 -5.70 -2.81 1.58
CA LEU A 121 -6.97 -2.29 1.06
C LEU A 121 -7.73 -1.42 2.07
N GLY A 122 -7.56 -1.68 3.37
CA GLY A 122 -8.10 -0.83 4.44
C GLY A 122 -7.14 0.28 4.92
N ASN A 123 -5.96 0.42 4.35
CA ASN A 123 -4.95 1.35 4.83
C ASN A 123 -5.14 2.76 4.23
N PRO A 124 -5.52 3.76 5.05
CA PRO A 124 -5.74 5.11 4.55
C PRO A 124 -4.47 5.75 3.96
N LYS A 125 -3.30 5.40 4.46
CA LYS A 125 -2.02 5.87 3.93
C LYS A 125 -1.80 5.41 2.49
N THR A 126 -2.07 4.14 2.20
CA THR A 126 -1.99 3.58 0.84
C THR A 126 -3.03 4.22 -0.07
N MET A 127 -4.26 4.40 0.43
CA MET A 127 -5.32 5.09 -0.32
C MET A 127 -4.92 6.52 -0.69
N ILE A 128 -4.39 7.30 0.26
CA ILE A 128 -3.90 8.66 0.02
C ILE A 128 -2.81 8.66 -1.03
N PHE A 129 -1.84 7.76 -0.93
CA PHE A 129 -0.75 7.66 -1.89
C PHE A 129 -1.27 7.42 -3.31
N TYR A 130 -2.10 6.42 -3.51
CA TYR A 130 -2.57 6.08 -4.85
C TYR A 130 -3.63 7.03 -5.39
N LEU A 131 -4.60 7.46 -4.57
CA LEU A 131 -5.71 8.29 -5.05
C LEU A 131 -5.40 9.79 -5.11
N ALA A 132 -4.50 10.29 -4.26
CA ALA A 132 -4.18 11.71 -4.20
C ALA A 132 -2.79 12.05 -4.74
N ILE A 133 -1.75 11.28 -4.37
CA ILE A 133 -0.36 11.60 -4.73
C ILE A 133 -0.02 11.07 -6.13
N THR A 134 -0.35 9.82 -6.45
CA THR A 134 0.01 9.22 -7.75
C THR A 134 -0.49 10.03 -8.94
N PRO A 135 -1.75 10.53 -9.00
CA PRO A 135 -2.22 11.34 -10.13
C PRO A 135 -1.53 12.70 -10.29
N THR A 136 -0.80 13.18 -9.29
CA THR A 136 -0.01 14.42 -9.40
C THR A 136 1.36 14.20 -10.02
N ILE A 137 1.85 12.95 -10.01
CA ILE A 137 3.16 12.55 -10.53
C ILE A 137 3.02 11.88 -11.90
N VAL A 138 1.97 11.08 -12.06
CA VAL A 138 1.70 10.28 -13.25
C VAL A 138 0.60 10.95 -14.08
N ASP A 139 0.93 11.35 -15.31
CA ASP A 139 -0.08 11.87 -16.24
C ASP A 139 -0.95 10.71 -16.75
N LEU A 140 -2.09 10.52 -16.11
CA LEU A 140 -3.04 9.45 -16.42
C LEU A 140 -3.71 9.57 -17.79
N LYS A 141 -3.64 10.76 -18.45
CA LYS A 141 -4.23 10.97 -19.78
C LYS A 141 -3.37 10.41 -20.89
N THR A 142 -2.07 10.36 -20.68
CA THR A 142 -1.09 9.95 -21.70
C THR A 142 -0.42 8.61 -21.39
N ILE A 143 -0.83 7.95 -20.29
CA ILE A 143 -0.24 6.68 -19.88
C ILE A 143 -0.51 5.57 -20.90
N THR A 144 0.55 4.86 -21.28
CA THR A 144 0.47 3.70 -22.18
C THR A 144 0.46 2.39 -21.38
N LEU A 145 0.11 1.29 -22.04
CA LEU A 145 0.19 -0.04 -21.42
C LEU A 145 1.65 -0.40 -21.00
N ALA A 146 2.63 0.06 -21.79
CA ALA A 146 4.04 -0.12 -21.45
C ALA A 146 4.42 0.67 -20.19
N ASP A 147 3.97 1.93 -20.07
CA ASP A 147 4.19 2.74 -18.87
C ASP A 147 3.56 2.08 -17.64
N TYR A 148 2.35 1.54 -17.76
CA TYR A 148 1.69 0.80 -16.69
C TYR A 148 2.50 -0.44 -16.26
N GLY A 149 3.00 -1.22 -17.21
CA GLY A 149 3.88 -2.36 -16.94
C GLY A 149 5.14 -1.96 -16.17
N ILE A 150 5.76 -0.83 -16.54
CA ILE A 150 6.92 -0.28 -15.83
C ILE A 150 6.53 0.16 -14.41
N LEU A 151 5.39 0.83 -14.22
CA LEU A 151 4.91 1.22 -12.90
C LEU A 151 4.64 0.01 -11.99
N VAL A 152 4.06 -1.06 -12.52
CA VAL A 152 3.88 -2.33 -11.80
C VAL A 152 5.23 -2.89 -11.36
N ALA A 153 6.20 -2.99 -12.28
CA ALA A 153 7.53 -3.51 -11.96
C ALA A 153 8.25 -2.64 -10.91
N LEU A 154 8.19 -1.32 -11.04
CA LEU A 154 8.77 -0.37 -10.08
C LEU A 154 8.09 -0.46 -8.72
N THR A 155 6.76 -0.58 -8.68
CA THR A 155 6.01 -0.76 -7.42
C THR A 155 6.48 -2.01 -6.69
N LEU A 156 6.53 -3.15 -7.37
CA LEU A 156 7.00 -4.41 -6.79
C LEU A 156 8.45 -4.30 -6.31
N PHE A 157 9.32 -3.73 -7.13
CA PHE A 157 10.74 -3.55 -6.79
C PHE A 157 10.94 -2.65 -5.56
N VAL A 158 10.33 -1.47 -5.55
CA VAL A 158 10.45 -0.51 -4.44
C VAL A 158 9.90 -1.10 -3.15
N LEU A 159 8.72 -1.75 -3.19
CA LEU A 159 8.15 -2.38 -2.01
C LEU A 159 9.02 -3.53 -1.49
N LEU A 160 9.60 -4.35 -2.37
CA LEU A 160 10.54 -5.40 -1.96
C LEU A 160 11.78 -4.80 -1.27
N VAL A 161 12.39 -3.78 -1.89
CA VAL A 161 13.57 -3.10 -1.32
C VAL A 161 13.28 -2.51 0.05
N VAL A 162 12.08 -1.98 0.26
CA VAL A 162 11.69 -1.38 1.55
C VAL A 162 11.27 -2.45 2.56
N LEU A 163 10.39 -3.38 2.19
CA LEU A 163 9.77 -4.31 3.16
C LEU A 163 10.71 -5.44 3.59
N VAL A 164 11.57 -5.95 2.69
CA VAL A 164 12.45 -7.09 3.00
C VAL A 164 13.43 -6.81 4.14
N PRO A 165 14.10 -5.65 4.23
CA PRO A 165 14.95 -5.33 5.37
C PRO A 165 14.19 -5.34 6.70
N TYR A 166 13.01 -4.74 6.77
CA TYR A 166 12.18 -4.75 7.99
C TYR A 166 11.78 -6.17 8.39
N LEU A 167 11.38 -6.96 7.41
CA LEU A 167 11.00 -8.36 7.62
C LEU A 167 12.18 -9.20 8.11
N ALA A 168 13.35 -9.03 7.51
CA ALA A 168 14.56 -9.76 7.89
C ALA A 168 15.01 -9.39 9.32
N LEU A 169 15.03 -8.09 9.65
CA LEU A 169 15.38 -7.60 10.98
C LEU A 169 14.41 -8.10 12.05
N ALA A 170 13.10 -8.02 11.78
CA ALA A 170 12.08 -8.51 12.71
C ALA A 170 12.16 -10.02 12.91
N ALA A 171 12.40 -10.79 11.83
CA ALA A 171 12.55 -12.24 11.93
C ALA A 171 13.81 -12.64 12.70
N LYS A 172 14.92 -11.89 12.54
CA LYS A 172 16.14 -12.07 13.32
C LYS A 172 15.90 -11.76 14.81
N ALA A 173 15.25 -10.64 15.11
CA ALA A 173 14.91 -10.25 16.48
C ALA A 173 14.05 -11.32 17.20
N ARG A 174 13.14 -12.00 16.48
CA ARG A 174 12.38 -13.13 17.02
C ARG A 174 13.28 -14.26 17.54
N GLY A 175 14.39 -14.53 16.83
CA GLY A 175 15.35 -15.57 17.27
C GLY A 175 16.06 -15.23 18.57
N LEU A 176 16.18 -13.95 18.92
CA LEU A 176 16.79 -13.47 20.15
C LEU A 176 15.81 -13.42 21.33
N LEU A 177 14.50 -13.48 21.06
CA LEU A 177 13.44 -13.44 22.08
C LEU A 177 12.96 -14.86 22.51
N LYS A 178 13.52 -15.91 21.91
CA LYS A 178 13.29 -17.31 22.26
C LYS A 178 14.44 -17.86 23.07
#